data_f0f2567f56328d9a94a383397b4f6f35
#
_entry.id   f0f2567f56328d9a94a383397b4f6f35
#
_cell.length_a   1.000
_cell.length_b   1.000
_cell.length_c   1.000
_cell.angle_alpha   90.00
_cell.angle_beta   90.00
_cell.angle_gamma   90.00
#
_symmetry.space_group_name_H-M   'P 1'
#
loop_
_entity.id
_entity.type
_entity.pdbx_description
1 polymer ?
#
loop_
_entity_poly.entity_id
_entity_poly.type
_entity_poly.pdbx_seq_one_letter_code
_entity_poly.pdbx_strand_id
1 'polypeptide(L)'
;MPILPTELANVFPDPELEPRLQAYLDLLLDWNTRINLISRKETAPWIHLQDSLYFAAVLPPGGTLVDIGTGAGFPGLITALARPDLKVTLVEPQHKKQLFLEAAASRLGLPVTRLEARVEQGKIRATQSARVYGGR
;
A
#
# COMPACT_ATOMS: atom_id res chain seq x y z
N MET A 1 -5.30 11.35 -16.72
CA MET A 1 -3.84 11.47 -16.52
C MET A 1 -3.32 10.19 -15.88
N PRO A 2 -2.30 9.57 -16.45
CA PRO A 2 -1.75 8.35 -15.86
C PRO A 2 -1.11 8.61 -14.49
N ILE A 3 -1.27 7.65 -13.58
CA ILE A 3 -0.64 7.70 -12.26
C ILE A 3 0.83 7.28 -12.38
N LEU A 4 1.11 6.24 -13.17
CA LEU A 4 2.48 5.75 -13.35
C LEU A 4 3.30 6.81 -14.09
N PRO A 5 4.38 7.32 -13.46
CA PRO A 5 5.25 8.29 -14.14
C PRO A 5 5.87 7.70 -15.41
N THR A 6 5.96 8.52 -16.45
CA THR A 6 6.48 8.09 -17.76
C THR A 6 7.88 7.49 -17.63
N GLU A 7 8.73 8.08 -16.81
CA GLU A 7 10.11 7.61 -16.61
C GLU A 7 10.18 6.26 -15.90
N LEU A 8 9.11 5.80 -15.27
CA LEU A 8 9.04 4.49 -14.61
C LEU A 8 8.39 3.42 -15.48
N ALA A 9 7.90 3.77 -16.66
CA ALA A 9 7.17 2.82 -17.51
C ALA A 9 8.03 1.61 -17.89
N ASN A 10 9.34 1.82 -18.09
CA ASN A 10 10.26 0.72 -18.42
C ASN A 10 10.64 -0.11 -17.19
N VAL A 11 10.56 0.48 -16.00
CA VAL A 11 10.81 -0.23 -14.74
C VAL A 11 9.65 -1.14 -14.38
N PHE A 12 8.44 -0.70 -14.66
CA PHE A 12 7.20 -1.42 -14.39
C PHE A 12 6.43 -1.61 -15.69
N PRO A 13 6.82 -2.58 -16.53
CA PRO A 13 6.23 -2.72 -17.86
C PRO A 13 4.88 -3.42 -17.91
N ASP A 14 4.38 -3.93 -16.78
CA ASP A 14 3.09 -4.63 -16.73
C ASP A 14 1.96 -3.68 -17.12
N PRO A 15 1.21 -3.97 -18.20
CA PRO A 15 0.12 -3.10 -18.63
C PRO A 15 -1.05 -3.05 -17.65
N GLU A 16 -1.15 -4.01 -16.72
CA GLU A 16 -2.21 -4.04 -15.71
C GLU A 16 -1.91 -3.11 -14.54
N LEU A 17 -0.69 -2.60 -14.42
CA LEU A 17 -0.32 -1.78 -13.26
C LEU A 17 -1.12 -0.47 -13.22
N GLU A 18 -1.22 0.25 -14.32
CA GLU A 18 -1.93 1.53 -14.35
C GLU A 18 -3.40 1.38 -13.96
N PRO A 19 -4.18 0.44 -14.54
CA PRO A 19 -5.57 0.27 -14.10
C PRO A 19 -5.69 -0.16 -12.64
N ARG A 20 -4.74 -0.93 -12.13
CA ARG A 20 -4.77 -1.33 -10.71
C ARG A 20 -4.45 -0.17 -9.78
N LEU A 21 -3.55 0.73 -10.18
CA LEU A 21 -3.29 1.96 -9.44
C LEU A 21 -4.53 2.83 -9.40
N GLN A 22 -5.24 2.94 -10.52
CA GLN A 22 -6.48 3.70 -10.56
C GLN A 22 -7.55 3.08 -9.67
N ALA A 23 -7.66 1.75 -9.67
CA ALA A 23 -8.61 1.06 -8.80
C ALA A 23 -8.30 1.30 -7.33
N TYR A 24 -7.01 1.30 -6.95
CA TYR A 24 -6.61 1.63 -5.60
C TYR A 24 -7.00 3.08 -5.25
N LEU A 25 -6.71 4.02 -6.13
CA LEU A 25 -7.03 5.43 -5.89
C LEU A 25 -8.53 5.63 -5.70
N ASP A 26 -9.34 4.99 -6.54
CA ASP A 26 -10.80 5.08 -6.43
C ASP A 26 -11.28 4.54 -5.10
N LEU A 27 -10.73 3.43 -4.66
CA LEU A 27 -11.06 2.83 -3.37
C LEU A 27 -10.63 3.73 -2.21
N LEU A 28 -9.44 4.30 -2.29
CA LEU A 28 -8.93 5.24 -1.30
C LEU A 28 -9.85 6.44 -1.13
N LEU A 29 -10.26 7.05 -2.23
CA LEU A 29 -11.12 8.22 -2.20
C LEU A 29 -12.51 7.89 -1.64
N ASP A 30 -13.05 6.73 -1.98
CA ASP A 30 -14.31 6.27 -1.44
C ASP A 30 -14.24 6.07 0.08
N TRP A 31 -13.23 5.33 0.56
CA TRP A 31 -13.06 5.10 1.99
C TRP A 31 -12.75 6.39 2.75
N ASN A 32 -12.04 7.32 2.12
CA ASN A 32 -11.66 8.58 2.78
C ASN A 32 -12.86 9.48 3.06
N THR A 33 -14.02 9.20 2.49
CA THR A 33 -15.26 9.89 2.85
C THR A 33 -15.76 9.49 4.24
N ARG A 34 -15.31 8.36 4.76
CA ARG A 34 -15.79 7.78 6.02
C ARG A 34 -14.74 7.74 7.12
N ILE A 35 -13.48 7.57 6.75
CA ILE A 35 -12.37 7.55 7.70
C ILE A 35 -11.23 8.42 7.17
N ASN A 36 -10.34 8.87 8.07
CA ASN A 36 -9.24 9.72 7.67
C ASN A 36 -8.04 8.89 7.23
N LEU A 37 -7.96 8.62 5.94
CA LEU A 37 -6.81 7.92 5.35
C LEU A 37 -5.76 8.89 4.86
N ILE A 38 -6.21 9.99 4.24
CA ILE A 38 -5.36 11.10 3.79
C ILE A 38 -6.01 12.40 4.22
N SER A 39 -5.26 13.49 4.20
CA SER A 39 -5.79 14.79 4.55
C SER A 39 -6.99 15.15 3.67
N ARG A 40 -8.04 15.68 4.28
CA ARG A 40 -9.21 16.14 3.55
C ARG A 40 -8.93 17.37 2.70
N LYS A 41 -7.80 18.03 2.95
CA LYS A 41 -7.33 19.17 2.15
C LYS A 41 -6.45 18.74 0.99
N GLU A 42 -6.21 17.45 0.85
CA GLU A 42 -5.37 16.94 -0.22
C GLU A 42 -6.04 17.12 -1.56
N THR A 43 -5.38 17.84 -2.48
CA THR A 43 -5.90 18.11 -3.81
C THR A 43 -5.28 17.26 -4.90
N ALA A 44 -4.19 16.53 -4.57
CA ALA A 44 -3.48 15.71 -5.53
C ALA A 44 -3.10 14.36 -4.90
N PRO A 45 -4.09 13.53 -4.54
CA PRO A 45 -3.81 12.27 -3.84
C PRO A 45 -2.96 11.29 -4.66
N TRP A 46 -3.00 11.38 -5.98
CA TRP A 46 -2.18 10.53 -6.85
C TRP A 46 -0.68 10.73 -6.65
N ILE A 47 -0.24 11.87 -6.08
CA ILE A 47 1.17 12.11 -5.80
C ILE A 47 1.72 11.10 -4.79
N HIS A 48 0.91 10.71 -3.81
CA HIS A 48 1.32 9.68 -2.84
C HIS A 48 1.61 8.35 -3.53
N LEU A 49 0.80 8.01 -4.54
CA LEU A 49 1.03 6.79 -5.32
C LEU A 49 2.32 6.91 -6.14
N GLN A 50 2.54 8.07 -6.77
CA GLN A 50 3.75 8.30 -7.56
C GLN A 50 5.00 8.22 -6.69
N ASP A 51 5.00 8.87 -5.53
CA ASP A 51 6.12 8.80 -4.58
C ASP A 51 6.41 7.36 -4.17
N SER A 52 5.36 6.58 -3.92
CA SER A 52 5.50 5.18 -3.57
C SER A 52 6.09 4.35 -4.71
N LEU A 53 5.76 4.68 -5.95
CA LEU A 53 6.32 3.99 -7.12
C LEU A 53 7.80 4.29 -7.30
N TYR A 54 8.24 5.52 -7.05
CA TYR A 54 9.67 5.85 -7.05
C TYR A 54 10.41 5.08 -5.97
N PHE A 55 9.82 4.99 -4.78
CA PHE A 55 10.38 4.18 -3.69
C PHE A 55 10.49 2.71 -4.12
N ALA A 56 9.42 2.15 -4.68
CA ALA A 56 9.39 0.76 -5.12
C ALA A 56 10.46 0.48 -6.18
N ALA A 57 10.72 1.45 -7.06
CA ALA A 57 11.63 1.28 -8.17
C ALA A 57 13.08 1.09 -7.74
N VAL A 58 13.48 1.63 -6.59
CA VAL A 58 14.87 1.58 -6.12
C VAL A 58 15.17 0.43 -5.18
N LEU A 59 14.16 -0.35 -4.81
CA LEU A 59 14.37 -1.49 -3.92
C LEU A 59 15.06 -2.64 -4.67
N PRO A 60 16.01 -3.33 -4.02
CA PRO A 60 16.68 -4.46 -4.66
C PRO A 60 15.68 -5.61 -4.92
N PRO A 61 16.00 -6.50 -5.88
CA PRO A 61 15.09 -7.61 -6.19
C PRO A 61 15.00 -8.63 -5.06
N GLY A 62 13.78 -9.14 -4.86
CA GLY A 62 13.49 -10.13 -3.84
C GLY A 62 13.52 -9.54 -2.44
N GLY A 63 13.27 -10.37 -1.46
CA GLY A 63 13.36 -9.97 -0.05
C GLY A 63 12.04 -9.51 0.53
N THR A 64 12.15 -8.89 1.70
CA THR A 64 11.00 -8.52 2.52
C THR A 64 11.02 -7.02 2.81
N LEU A 65 9.85 -6.39 2.66
CA LEU A 65 9.63 -5.02 3.07
C LEU A 65 8.66 -5.02 4.25
N VAL A 66 9.03 -4.32 5.32
CA VAL A 66 8.12 -4.07 6.45
C VAL A 66 7.85 -2.57 6.48
N ASP A 67 6.59 -2.20 6.26
CA ASP A 67 6.16 -0.80 6.28
C ASP A 67 5.48 -0.51 7.61
N ILE A 68 6.15 0.24 8.47
CA ILE A 68 5.67 0.56 9.82
C ILE A 68 4.93 1.90 9.78
N GLY A 69 3.68 1.88 10.25
CA GLY A 69 2.82 3.06 10.18
C GLY A 69 2.34 3.33 8.77
N THR A 70 1.98 2.27 8.06
CA THR A 70 1.66 2.34 6.63
C THR A 70 0.45 3.24 6.29
N GLY A 71 -0.45 3.47 7.26
CA GLY A 71 -1.63 4.31 7.04
C GLY A 71 -2.52 3.79 5.93
N ALA A 72 -2.64 4.55 4.86
CA ALA A 72 -3.41 4.18 3.68
C ALA A 72 -2.68 3.18 2.76
N GLY A 73 -1.48 2.75 3.15
CA GLY A 73 -0.69 1.80 2.36
C GLY A 73 0.47 2.43 1.60
N PHE A 74 0.94 3.60 2.05
CA PHE A 74 2.07 4.31 1.45
C PHE A 74 3.33 4.12 2.30
N PRO A 75 4.44 3.64 1.74
CA PRO A 75 4.56 3.13 0.38
C PRO A 75 4.26 1.63 0.23
N GLY A 76 3.97 0.92 1.34
CA GLY A 76 3.99 -0.54 1.38
C GLY A 76 3.01 -1.22 0.44
N LEU A 77 1.74 -0.82 0.46
CA LEU A 77 0.73 -1.48 -0.39
C LEU A 77 0.98 -1.20 -1.87
N ILE A 78 1.36 0.03 -2.21
CA ILE A 78 1.69 0.38 -3.59
C ILE A 78 2.94 -0.37 -4.05
N THR A 79 3.93 -0.55 -3.15
CA THR A 79 5.11 -1.37 -3.46
C THR A 79 4.71 -2.82 -3.75
N ALA A 80 3.83 -3.40 -2.94
CA ALA A 80 3.34 -4.76 -3.20
C ALA A 80 2.67 -4.86 -4.55
N LEU A 81 1.93 -3.83 -4.95
CA LEU A 81 1.26 -3.78 -6.24
C LEU A 81 2.25 -3.75 -7.40
N ALA A 82 3.32 -2.96 -7.28
CA ALA A 82 4.31 -2.78 -8.34
C ALA A 82 5.41 -3.84 -8.35
N ARG A 83 5.68 -4.48 -7.20
CA ARG A 83 6.80 -5.38 -6.99
C ARG A 83 6.34 -6.73 -6.46
N PRO A 84 5.77 -7.60 -7.32
CA PRO A 84 5.31 -8.92 -6.88
C PRO A 84 6.44 -9.84 -6.42
N ASP A 85 7.69 -9.49 -6.70
CA ASP A 85 8.86 -10.21 -6.22
C ASP A 85 9.17 -10.00 -4.73
N LEU A 86 8.56 -8.99 -4.11
CA LEU A 86 8.81 -8.66 -2.70
C LEU A 86 7.70 -9.24 -1.79
N LYS A 87 8.10 -9.65 -0.59
CA LYS A 87 7.16 -9.97 0.49
C LYS A 87 6.95 -8.72 1.32
N VAL A 88 5.71 -8.28 1.40
CA VAL A 88 5.39 -7.01 2.07
C VAL A 88 4.55 -7.27 3.31
N THR A 89 4.98 -6.67 4.43
CA THR A 89 4.23 -6.63 5.67
C THR A 89 3.84 -5.20 5.98
N LEU A 90 2.56 -4.98 6.23
CA LEU A 90 2.01 -3.66 6.55
C LEU A 90 1.68 -3.62 8.04
N VAL A 91 2.33 -2.72 8.76
CA VAL A 91 2.12 -2.55 10.21
C VAL A 91 1.36 -1.26 10.44
N GLU A 92 0.19 -1.37 11.02
CA GLU A 92 -0.67 -0.22 11.27
C GLU A 92 -1.47 -0.47 12.56
N PRO A 93 -1.37 0.41 13.58
CA PRO A 93 -2.06 0.20 14.84
C PRO A 93 -3.56 0.52 14.80
N GLN A 94 -4.01 1.37 13.88
CA GLN A 94 -5.40 1.80 13.85
C GLN A 94 -6.28 0.80 13.13
N HIS A 95 -7.26 0.27 13.86
CA HIS A 95 -8.15 -0.77 13.32
C HIS A 95 -8.90 -0.33 12.06
N LYS A 96 -9.41 0.90 12.03
CA LYS A 96 -10.14 1.39 10.86
C LYS A 96 -9.28 1.41 9.60
N LYS A 97 -7.99 1.79 9.75
CA LYS A 97 -7.07 1.76 8.62
C LYS A 97 -6.74 0.33 8.20
N GLN A 98 -6.67 -0.61 9.17
CA GLN A 98 -6.51 -2.02 8.83
C GLN A 98 -7.68 -2.54 8.01
N LEU A 99 -8.90 -2.11 8.28
CA LEU A 99 -10.05 -2.50 7.48
C LEU A 99 -9.93 -2.02 6.03
N PHE A 100 -9.43 -0.81 5.84
CA PHE A 100 -9.16 -0.31 4.49
C PHE A 100 -8.08 -1.14 3.79
N LEU A 101 -6.97 -1.41 4.49
CA LEU A 101 -5.87 -2.20 3.92
C LEU A 101 -6.35 -3.60 3.53
N GLU A 102 -7.20 -4.20 4.35
CA GLU A 102 -7.83 -5.48 4.05
C GLU A 102 -8.65 -5.40 2.76
N ALA A 103 -9.51 -4.40 2.66
CA ALA A 103 -10.35 -4.21 1.49
C ALA A 103 -9.51 -3.99 0.22
N ALA A 104 -8.47 -3.19 0.33
CA ALA A 104 -7.60 -2.89 -0.81
C ALA A 104 -6.81 -4.13 -1.25
N ALA A 105 -6.22 -4.85 -0.30
CA ALA A 105 -5.45 -6.06 -0.61
C ALA A 105 -6.35 -7.13 -1.25
N SER A 106 -7.56 -7.31 -0.72
CA SER A 106 -8.54 -8.25 -1.27
C SER A 106 -8.96 -7.85 -2.69
N ARG A 107 -9.32 -6.58 -2.87
CA ARG A 107 -9.77 -6.09 -4.18
C ARG A 107 -8.70 -6.23 -5.24
N LEU A 108 -7.44 -5.99 -4.88
CA LEU A 108 -6.32 -6.01 -5.81
C LEU A 108 -5.62 -7.38 -5.86
N GLY A 109 -6.06 -8.34 -5.06
CA GLY A 109 -5.47 -9.67 -5.05
C GLY A 109 -4.02 -9.68 -4.58
N LEU A 110 -3.66 -8.87 -3.59
CA LEU A 110 -2.29 -8.74 -3.12
C LEU A 110 -2.01 -9.63 -1.92
N PRO A 111 -0.97 -10.47 -2.00
CA PRO A 111 -0.58 -11.35 -0.89
C PRO A 111 0.30 -10.61 0.12
N VAL A 112 -0.29 -9.67 0.86
CA VAL A 112 0.43 -8.92 1.89
C VAL A 112 0.08 -9.47 3.27
N THR A 113 1.05 -9.40 4.19
CA THR A 113 0.82 -9.65 5.61
C THR A 113 0.41 -8.34 6.25
N ARG A 114 -0.64 -8.36 7.04
CA ARG A 114 -1.09 -7.20 7.80
C ARG A 114 -0.94 -7.48 9.28
N LEU A 115 -0.37 -6.51 9.99
CA LEU A 115 -0.17 -6.61 11.43
C LEU A 115 -0.76 -5.37 12.08
N GLU A 116 -1.81 -5.56 12.87
CA GLU A 116 -2.41 -4.50 13.67
C GLU A 116 -1.58 -4.37 14.95
N ALA A 117 -0.59 -3.48 14.90
CA ALA A 117 0.42 -3.39 15.93
C ALA A 117 0.98 -1.97 16.02
N ARG A 118 1.55 -1.68 17.16
CA ARG A 118 2.27 -0.44 17.43
C ARG A 118 3.73 -0.75 17.71
N VAL A 119 4.64 0.04 17.14
CA VAL A 119 6.07 -0.07 17.47
C VAL A 119 6.37 0.92 18.56
N GLU A 120 6.83 0.43 19.71
CA GLU A 120 7.19 1.23 20.87
C GLU A 120 8.55 0.81 21.38
N GLN A 121 9.44 1.77 21.60
CA GLN A 121 10.78 1.52 22.16
C GLN A 121 11.52 0.41 21.42
N GLY A 122 11.40 0.39 20.09
CA GLY A 122 12.04 -0.61 19.26
C GLY A 122 11.37 -1.99 19.28
N LYS A 123 10.19 -2.12 19.90
CA LYS A 123 9.44 -3.38 19.97
C LYS A 123 8.10 -3.24 19.27
N ILE A 124 7.66 -4.31 18.62
CA ILE A 124 6.34 -4.37 18.01
C ILE A 124 5.37 -4.93 19.04
N ARG A 125 4.31 -4.17 19.33
CA ARG A 125 3.23 -4.60 20.21
C ARG A 125 1.97 -4.83 19.39
N ALA A 126 1.63 -6.10 19.23
CA ALA A 126 0.45 -6.50 18.46
C ALA A 126 -0.82 -6.11 19.23
N THR A 127 -1.74 -5.47 18.54
CA THR A 127 -3.09 -5.20 19.05
C THR A 127 -4.04 -6.31 18.63
N GLN A 128 -3.70 -7.02 17.57
CA GLN A 128 -4.40 -8.21 17.08
C GLN A 128 -3.40 -9.13 16.38
N SER A 129 -3.85 -10.34 16.08
CA SER A 129 -3.03 -11.30 15.34
C SER A 129 -2.74 -10.82 13.94
N ALA A 130 -1.56 -11.17 13.44
CA ALA A 130 -1.18 -10.92 12.06
C ALA A 130 -2.10 -11.69 11.11
N ARG A 131 -2.40 -11.08 9.97
CA ARG A 131 -3.21 -11.70 8.94
C ARG A 131 -2.50 -11.65 7.60
N VAL A 132 -2.67 -12.70 6.82
CA VAL A 132 -2.14 -12.76 5.47
C VAL A 132 -3.30 -12.70 4.49
N TYR A 133 -3.23 -11.77 3.55
CA TYR A 133 -4.14 -11.69 2.44
C TYR A 133 -3.46 -12.29 1.23
N GLY A 134 -3.92 -13.46 0.86
CA GLY A 134 -3.44 -14.08 -0.35
C GLY A 134 -4.41 -13.79 -1.48
N GLY A 135 -4.03 -12.93 -2.39
CA GLY A 135 -4.75 -12.78 -3.63
C GLY A 135 -4.25 -13.83 -4.60
N ARG A 136 -5.11 -14.61 -5.01
CA ARG A 136 -4.74 -15.56 -6.04
C ARG A 136 -5.82 -15.72 -7.03
#